data_45ba5669110044a0cbc3771e605a833c
#
_entry.id   45ba5669110044a0cbc3771e605a833c
#
_cell.length_a   1.000
_cell.length_b   1.000
_cell.length_c   1.000
_cell.angle_alpha   90.00
_cell.angle_beta   90.00
_cell.angle_gamma   90.00
#
_symmetry.space_group_name_H-M   'P 1'
#
loop_
_entity.id
_entity.type
_entity.pdbx_description
1 polymer ?
#
loop_
_entity_poly.entity_id
_entity_poly.type
_entity_poly.pdbx_seq_one_letter_code
_entity_poly.pdbx_strand_id
1 'polypeptide(L)'
;MKLTGSQIFVEVLVEQGVDTLFGYPGGAVLNLYDELYKNSDRIRHVLTAHEQGASHAADGYARATGRTGVVLATSGPGATNLVTGIATAYMDSVPMVAFTGNVATTLLGKDSFQEAYIEGITMPITKHNYTVRRVEDLADTMRAAFRIAQSGRKGPVLVDIPKDITAASCEFTPKAPELIRTVTRYNEEDVKKAAQMINESERPIVYFGGGVRSAAGCQPLRDLLEKTGMPATYTLMAAGVLSYGEPHNLGLLGMHGCYTANKAIDEADLVIAVGTRFSDRVALNPDSFAKRAKIIQIDIDPSELGKNVDVDLSLTGDASYILQAILPYVEKTEHKLWMEQIRGWQKDDYKPVDSDTELKPHQIIDEICNQAGPEAVYVTDVGQHQMWAAQYLHHTKSRGFLTSGGLGTMGFGYGAAIGAQMALGRDARVVMLTGDGSFHMNLNEACTAVSYDLPIITVIFNNQVLGMVRQWQTTFYEKRYSDTDPHRKTDFVKLAEGFGAKGYRAAMPAEFKAAFADAMKQKGPSWIDCRIGKDEKVLPMIPGGGTVNDIIME
;
A
#
# COMPACT_ATOMS: atom_id res chain seq x y z
N MET A 1 18.77 11.28 33.41
CA MET A 1 17.63 11.59 34.31
C MET A 1 16.90 10.30 34.62
N LYS A 2 16.37 10.15 35.81
CA LYS A 2 15.62 8.93 36.17
C LYS A 2 14.17 9.04 35.68
N LEU A 3 13.73 8.14 34.80
CA LEU A 3 12.37 8.11 34.20
C LEU A 3 11.74 6.73 34.41
N THR A 4 10.40 6.70 34.43
CA THR A 4 9.64 5.45 34.35
C THR A 4 9.64 4.92 32.92
N GLY A 5 9.35 3.62 32.74
CA GLY A 5 9.23 3.03 31.40
C GLY A 5 8.19 3.72 30.52
N SER A 6 7.05 4.17 31.09
CA SER A 6 6.05 4.93 30.35
C SER A 6 6.55 6.32 29.92
N GLN A 7 7.35 6.99 30.74
CA GLN A 7 7.98 8.26 30.36
C GLN A 7 9.04 8.04 29.27
N ILE A 8 9.87 7.00 29.40
CA ILE A 8 10.85 6.61 28.39
C ILE A 8 10.17 6.32 27.06
N PHE A 9 9.02 5.63 27.07
CA PHE A 9 8.23 5.35 25.87
C PHE A 9 7.89 6.64 25.12
N VAL A 10 7.33 7.64 25.80
CA VAL A 10 6.98 8.93 25.19
C VAL A 10 8.22 9.69 24.71
N GLU A 11 9.27 9.77 25.51
CA GLU A 11 10.50 10.48 25.13
C GLU A 11 11.13 9.86 23.88
N VAL A 12 11.19 8.52 23.77
CA VAL A 12 11.75 7.87 22.58
C VAL A 12 10.86 8.07 21.36
N LEU A 13 9.52 8.06 21.49
CA LEU A 13 8.63 8.39 20.37
C LEU A 13 8.91 9.81 19.85
N VAL A 14 9.07 10.78 20.73
CA VAL A 14 9.41 12.16 20.35
C VAL A 14 10.80 12.23 19.71
N GLU A 15 11.82 11.54 20.26
CA GLU A 15 13.14 11.41 19.63
C GLU A 15 13.05 10.91 18.18
N GLN A 16 12.19 9.93 17.94
CA GLN A 16 11.99 9.33 16.60
C GLN A 16 11.09 10.17 15.69
N GLY A 17 10.65 11.35 16.13
CA GLY A 17 9.82 12.28 15.36
C GLY A 17 8.38 11.80 15.18
N VAL A 18 7.86 10.97 16.07
CA VAL A 18 6.47 10.52 16.08
C VAL A 18 5.60 11.66 16.63
N ASP A 19 4.68 12.15 15.80
CA ASP A 19 3.68 13.14 16.17
C ASP A 19 2.26 12.55 16.32
N THR A 20 2.06 11.37 15.73
CA THR A 20 0.75 10.69 15.71
C THR A 20 0.93 9.19 15.88
N LEU A 21 0.14 8.59 16.77
CA LEU A 21 0.03 7.14 16.89
C LEU A 21 -1.44 6.73 16.96
N PHE A 22 -1.72 5.50 16.53
CA PHE A 22 -3.06 4.93 16.47
C PHE A 22 -3.18 3.80 17.50
N GLY A 23 -4.34 3.58 18.08
CA GLY A 23 -4.46 2.48 19.01
C GLY A 23 -5.77 2.40 19.78
N TYR A 24 -5.81 1.41 20.68
CA TYR A 24 -6.94 1.17 21.56
C TYR A 24 -6.44 0.85 22.97
N PRO A 25 -6.93 1.52 24.02
CA PRO A 25 -6.49 1.29 25.40
C PRO A 25 -6.96 -0.04 25.96
N GLY A 26 -6.21 -0.54 26.96
CA GLY A 26 -6.57 -1.71 27.74
C GLY A 26 -5.69 -1.85 28.99
N GLY A 27 -5.99 -2.81 29.84
CA GLY A 27 -5.41 -2.91 31.19
C GLY A 27 -3.88 -3.00 31.27
N ALA A 28 -3.24 -3.63 30.28
CA ALA A 28 -1.79 -3.79 30.27
C ALA A 28 -1.03 -2.51 29.87
N VAL A 29 -1.69 -1.56 29.16
CA VAL A 29 -1.03 -0.35 28.63
C VAL A 29 -1.48 0.95 29.32
N LEU A 30 -2.22 0.87 30.42
CA LEU A 30 -2.75 2.06 31.10
C LEU A 30 -1.66 3.07 31.50
N ASN A 31 -0.48 2.60 31.94
CA ASN A 31 0.62 3.49 32.28
C ASN A 31 1.14 4.27 31.07
N LEU A 32 1.16 3.64 29.88
CA LEU A 32 1.52 4.29 28.62
C LEU A 32 0.47 5.34 28.23
N TYR A 33 -0.83 5.00 28.35
CA TYR A 33 -1.93 5.93 28.03
C TYR A 33 -1.99 7.12 28.98
N ASP A 34 -1.71 6.93 30.30
CA ASP A 34 -1.62 8.02 31.26
C ASP A 34 -0.48 8.99 30.89
N GLU A 35 0.66 8.46 30.45
CA GLU A 35 1.77 9.30 30.04
C GLU A 35 1.52 9.99 28.68
N LEU A 36 0.86 9.32 27.73
CA LEU A 36 0.41 9.93 26.47
C LEU A 36 -0.58 11.08 26.73
N TYR A 37 -1.50 10.94 27.70
CA TYR A 37 -2.41 12.01 28.07
C TYR A 37 -1.67 13.25 28.58
N LYS A 38 -0.65 13.09 29.43
CA LYS A 38 0.18 14.17 29.94
C LYS A 38 1.02 14.88 28.86
N ASN A 39 1.27 14.21 27.73
CA ASN A 39 2.06 14.68 26.61
C ASN A 39 1.23 14.84 25.32
N SER A 40 -0.06 15.09 25.46
CA SER A 40 -1.01 15.21 24.32
C SER A 40 -0.74 16.43 23.42
N ASP A 41 0.05 17.40 23.89
CA ASP A 41 0.57 18.53 23.12
C ASP A 41 1.77 18.14 22.21
N ARG A 42 2.48 17.05 22.52
CA ARG A 42 3.64 16.56 21.78
C ARG A 42 3.30 15.40 20.83
N ILE A 43 2.41 14.51 21.26
CA ILE A 43 2.02 13.31 20.49
C ILE A 43 0.49 13.21 20.48
N ARG A 44 -0.08 13.15 19.29
CA ARG A 44 -1.52 12.91 19.10
C ARG A 44 -1.77 11.39 19.13
N HIS A 45 -2.58 10.93 20.07
CA HIS A 45 -3.16 9.59 20.02
C HIS A 45 -4.50 9.63 19.28
N VAL A 46 -4.69 8.73 18.31
CA VAL A 46 -5.95 8.54 17.56
C VAL A 46 -6.61 7.25 18.06
N LEU A 47 -7.71 7.40 18.77
CA LEU A 47 -8.52 6.28 19.23
C LEU A 47 -9.32 5.71 18.07
N THR A 48 -9.08 4.45 17.73
CA THR A 48 -9.81 3.72 16.69
C THR A 48 -10.93 2.86 17.29
N ALA A 49 -11.81 2.30 16.46
CA ALA A 49 -12.85 1.39 16.92
C ALA A 49 -12.34 -0.05 17.16
N HIS A 50 -11.24 -0.40 16.50
CA HIS A 50 -10.67 -1.74 16.55
C HIS A 50 -9.16 -1.68 16.28
N GLU A 51 -8.37 -2.56 16.89
CA GLU A 51 -6.91 -2.55 16.74
C GLU A 51 -6.47 -2.88 15.31
N GLN A 52 -7.22 -3.70 14.57
CA GLN A 52 -6.98 -3.92 13.15
C GLN A 52 -7.11 -2.60 12.37
N GLY A 53 -8.15 -1.81 12.64
CA GLY A 53 -8.32 -0.46 12.07
C GLY A 53 -7.17 0.46 12.44
N ALA A 54 -6.68 0.40 13.69
CA ALA A 54 -5.50 1.14 14.14
C ALA A 54 -4.23 0.78 13.36
N SER A 55 -4.00 -0.52 13.13
CA SER A 55 -2.83 -0.98 12.36
C SER A 55 -2.92 -0.57 10.89
N HIS A 56 -4.10 -0.60 10.28
CA HIS A 56 -4.32 -0.08 8.92
C HIS A 56 -4.18 1.44 8.86
N ALA A 57 -4.55 2.17 9.91
CA ALA A 57 -4.33 3.61 9.99
C ALA A 57 -2.84 3.95 10.09
N ALA A 58 -2.07 3.23 10.91
CA ALA A 58 -0.62 3.37 10.95
C ALA A 58 0.03 3.04 9.59
N ASP A 59 -0.46 2.02 8.89
CA ASP A 59 -0.04 1.65 7.53
C ASP A 59 -0.34 2.78 6.53
N GLY A 60 -1.58 3.29 6.50
CA GLY A 60 -2.00 4.39 5.63
C GLY A 60 -1.20 5.67 5.88
N TYR A 61 -0.93 6.00 7.15
CA TYR A 61 -0.04 7.10 7.54
C TYR A 61 1.36 6.93 6.94
N ALA A 62 1.94 5.73 7.09
CA ALA A 62 3.28 5.44 6.58
C ALA A 62 3.34 5.49 5.04
N ARG A 63 2.33 4.98 4.35
CA ARG A 63 2.26 5.03 2.87
C ARG A 63 2.15 6.45 2.36
N ALA A 64 1.33 7.28 3.00
CA ALA A 64 1.13 8.67 2.59
C ALA A 64 2.37 9.54 2.82
N THR A 65 3.09 9.33 3.94
CA THR A 65 4.22 10.19 4.34
C THR A 65 5.60 9.62 4.03
N GLY A 66 5.75 8.30 3.95
CA GLY A 66 7.05 7.61 3.93
C GLY A 66 7.71 7.49 5.31
N ARG A 67 7.11 8.05 6.37
CA ARG A 67 7.54 7.94 7.77
C ARG A 67 7.09 6.61 8.37
N THR A 68 7.62 6.25 9.53
CA THR A 68 7.18 5.03 10.24
C THR A 68 5.79 5.25 10.83
N GLY A 69 4.85 4.36 10.52
CA GLY A 69 3.55 4.30 11.19
C GLY A 69 3.69 3.67 12.57
N VAL A 70 2.94 4.18 13.55
CA VAL A 70 3.01 3.69 14.93
C VAL A 70 1.64 3.27 15.43
N VAL A 71 1.55 2.06 15.99
CA VAL A 71 0.33 1.53 16.57
C VAL A 71 0.58 0.98 17.98
N LEU A 72 -0.38 1.19 18.89
CA LEU A 72 -0.33 0.72 20.27
C LEU A 72 -1.60 -0.07 20.61
N ALA A 73 -1.44 -1.30 21.07
CA ALA A 73 -2.53 -2.15 21.52
C ALA A 73 -2.24 -2.78 22.89
N THR A 74 -3.29 -3.17 23.60
CA THR A 74 -3.15 -3.92 24.85
C THR A 74 -2.77 -5.37 24.58
N SER A 75 -2.54 -6.13 25.66
CA SER A 75 -2.21 -7.56 25.62
C SER A 75 -3.36 -8.45 25.10
N GLY A 76 -3.05 -9.71 24.85
CA GLY A 76 -4.02 -10.73 24.48
C GLY A 76 -4.78 -10.39 23.18
N PRO A 77 -6.10 -10.24 23.23
CA PRO A 77 -6.91 -9.98 22.04
C PRO A 77 -6.54 -8.66 21.34
N GLY A 78 -6.13 -7.63 22.09
CA GLY A 78 -5.68 -6.38 21.49
C GLY A 78 -4.43 -6.56 20.64
N ALA A 79 -3.44 -7.29 21.13
CA ALA A 79 -2.23 -7.63 20.39
C ALA A 79 -2.53 -8.52 19.18
N THR A 80 -3.35 -9.56 19.34
CA THR A 80 -3.69 -10.49 18.23
C THR A 80 -4.50 -9.82 17.13
N ASN A 81 -5.32 -8.81 17.44
CA ASN A 81 -6.06 -8.02 16.45
C ASN A 81 -5.15 -7.19 15.53
N LEU A 82 -3.88 -6.96 15.87
CA LEU A 82 -2.92 -6.28 14.99
C LEU A 82 -2.35 -7.18 13.88
N VAL A 83 -2.45 -8.50 14.01
CA VAL A 83 -1.73 -9.48 13.16
C VAL A 83 -2.00 -9.25 11.67
N THR A 84 -3.25 -9.09 11.25
CA THR A 84 -3.59 -8.83 9.85
C THR A 84 -2.96 -7.53 9.34
N GLY A 85 -2.99 -6.45 10.12
CA GLY A 85 -2.39 -5.18 9.71
C GLY A 85 -0.86 -5.24 9.64
N ILE A 86 -0.21 -5.93 10.58
CA ILE A 86 1.24 -6.17 10.55
C ILE A 86 1.61 -6.99 9.30
N ALA A 87 0.86 -8.06 8.99
CA ALA A 87 1.09 -8.86 7.78
C ALA A 87 0.91 -8.04 6.49
N THR A 88 -0.10 -7.15 6.46
CA THR A 88 -0.32 -6.22 5.33
C THR A 88 0.89 -5.30 5.12
N ALA A 89 1.39 -4.69 6.19
CA ALA A 89 2.57 -3.84 6.15
C ALA A 89 3.83 -4.61 5.72
N TYR A 90 3.99 -5.85 6.18
CA TYR A 90 5.12 -6.72 5.82
C TYR A 90 5.14 -7.04 4.33
N MET A 91 4.01 -7.50 3.79
CA MET A 91 3.90 -7.90 2.37
C MET A 91 4.16 -6.74 1.41
N ASP A 92 3.83 -5.51 1.79
CA ASP A 92 4.01 -4.30 0.98
C ASP A 92 5.23 -3.46 1.37
N SER A 93 6.08 -3.97 2.27
CA SER A 93 7.31 -3.29 2.71
C SER A 93 7.04 -1.90 3.30
N VAL A 94 6.02 -1.78 4.14
CA VAL A 94 5.63 -0.53 4.81
C VAL A 94 6.29 -0.45 6.18
N PRO A 95 7.03 0.64 6.50
CA PRO A 95 7.65 0.78 7.80
C PRO A 95 6.60 1.03 8.89
N MET A 96 6.54 0.16 9.87
CA MET A 96 5.62 0.24 11.00
C MET A 96 6.34 -0.20 12.28
N VAL A 97 6.05 0.45 13.40
CA VAL A 97 6.39 -0.07 14.74
C VAL A 97 5.10 -0.32 15.48
N ALA A 98 4.85 -1.58 15.79
CA ALA A 98 3.71 -2.02 16.58
C ALA A 98 4.15 -2.24 18.04
N PHE A 99 3.53 -1.50 18.94
CA PHE A 99 3.71 -1.68 20.38
C PHE A 99 2.55 -2.46 20.95
N THR A 100 2.84 -3.51 21.72
CA THR A 100 1.84 -4.29 22.45
C THR A 100 2.14 -4.26 23.93
N GLY A 101 1.10 -4.23 24.75
CA GLY A 101 1.25 -4.51 26.16
C GLY A 101 1.29 -6.02 26.41
N ASN A 102 1.84 -6.40 27.55
CA ASN A 102 1.77 -7.79 28.02
C ASN A 102 1.54 -7.82 29.55
N VAL A 103 1.28 -9.02 30.05
CA VAL A 103 1.24 -9.28 31.51
C VAL A 103 2.60 -8.94 32.12
N ALA A 104 2.68 -8.81 33.44
CA ALA A 104 3.95 -8.58 34.13
C ALA A 104 4.98 -9.68 33.81
N THR A 105 6.26 -9.36 33.79
CA THR A 105 7.35 -10.30 33.45
C THR A 105 7.32 -11.58 34.27
N THR A 106 6.89 -11.51 35.53
CA THR A 106 6.72 -12.67 36.43
C THR A 106 5.57 -13.61 36.07
N LEU A 107 4.68 -13.17 35.19
CA LEU A 107 3.49 -13.91 34.72
C LEU A 107 3.65 -14.47 33.32
N LEU A 108 4.69 -14.09 32.60
CA LEU A 108 4.95 -14.58 31.23
C LEU A 108 5.16 -16.11 31.21
N GLY A 109 4.47 -16.79 30.28
CA GLY A 109 4.53 -18.23 30.10
C GLY A 109 3.72 -19.02 31.14
N LYS A 110 2.72 -18.38 31.78
CA LYS A 110 1.88 -18.98 32.81
C LYS A 110 0.40 -19.06 32.44
N ASP A 111 0.08 -18.86 31.16
CA ASP A 111 -1.31 -18.80 30.67
C ASP A 111 -2.17 -17.77 31.46
N SER A 112 -1.56 -16.63 31.76
CA SER A 112 -2.19 -15.56 32.51
C SER A 112 -3.32 -14.91 31.73
N PHE A 113 -4.26 -14.26 32.44
CA PHE A 113 -5.39 -13.56 31.79
C PHE A 113 -4.90 -12.53 30.75
N GLN A 114 -5.38 -12.64 29.52
CA GLN A 114 -4.97 -11.82 28.36
C GLN A 114 -3.46 -11.91 28.03
N GLU A 115 -2.81 -13.00 28.36
CA GLU A 115 -1.49 -13.31 27.83
C GLU A 115 -1.62 -13.89 26.42
N ALA A 116 -0.76 -13.45 25.51
CA ALA A 116 -0.56 -14.06 24.20
C ALA A 116 0.94 -14.02 23.88
N TYR A 117 1.48 -15.11 23.32
CA TYR A 117 2.86 -15.12 22.86
C TYR A 117 2.95 -14.41 21.49
N ILE A 118 2.75 -13.07 21.55
CA ILE A 118 2.64 -12.24 20.33
C ILE A 118 3.95 -12.19 19.55
N GLU A 119 5.09 -12.30 20.19
CA GLU A 119 6.41 -12.40 19.55
C GLU A 119 6.45 -13.61 18.60
N GLY A 120 6.04 -14.80 19.07
CA GLY A 120 5.98 -16.00 18.25
C GLY A 120 4.94 -15.93 17.12
N ILE A 121 3.76 -15.32 17.40
CA ILE A 121 2.70 -15.14 16.41
C ILE A 121 3.15 -14.23 15.25
N THR A 122 3.92 -13.17 15.55
CA THR A 122 4.32 -12.16 14.56
C THR A 122 5.69 -12.40 13.94
N MET A 123 6.43 -13.40 14.38
CA MET A 123 7.76 -13.72 13.87
C MET A 123 7.83 -13.81 12.33
N PRO A 124 6.92 -14.51 11.62
CA PRO A 124 6.98 -14.66 10.16
C PRO A 124 6.50 -13.42 9.39
N ILE A 125 5.90 -12.45 10.04
CA ILE A 125 5.29 -11.26 9.43
C ILE A 125 5.90 -9.94 9.89
N THR A 126 7.08 -10.00 10.54
CA THR A 126 7.85 -8.82 10.97
C THR A 126 9.29 -8.92 10.51
N LYS A 127 9.98 -7.79 10.40
CA LYS A 127 11.44 -7.78 10.20
C LYS A 127 12.17 -8.19 11.46
N HIS A 128 11.62 -7.82 12.59
CA HIS A 128 12.08 -8.21 13.92
C HIS A 128 10.96 -8.01 14.94
N ASN A 129 11.05 -8.70 16.05
CA ASN A 129 10.18 -8.53 17.21
C ASN A 129 10.98 -8.64 18.50
N TYR A 130 10.48 -8.00 19.54
CA TYR A 130 11.11 -7.93 20.85
C TYR A 130 10.08 -8.09 21.95
N THR A 131 10.44 -8.82 23.01
CA THR A 131 9.78 -8.74 24.33
C THR A 131 10.74 -8.08 25.31
N VAL A 132 10.41 -6.89 25.80
CA VAL A 132 11.25 -6.12 26.74
C VAL A 132 11.17 -6.72 28.14
N ARG A 133 12.28 -7.21 28.67
CA ARG A 133 12.31 -7.88 29.98
C ARG A 133 12.90 -7.03 31.12
N ARG A 134 13.54 -5.93 30.78
CA ARG A 134 14.15 -4.99 31.73
C ARG A 134 13.91 -3.57 31.26
N VAL A 135 13.61 -2.67 32.18
CA VAL A 135 13.33 -1.26 31.83
C VAL A 135 14.56 -0.55 31.24
N GLU A 136 15.76 -0.97 31.62
CA GLU A 136 17.03 -0.41 31.10
C GLU A 136 17.18 -0.68 29.58
N ASP A 137 16.58 -1.74 29.06
CA ASP A 137 16.67 -2.12 27.65
C ASP A 137 15.60 -1.43 26.80
N LEU A 138 14.57 -0.83 27.40
CA LEU A 138 13.39 -0.30 26.70
C LEU A 138 13.75 0.76 25.66
N ALA A 139 14.52 1.77 26.06
CA ALA A 139 14.86 2.89 25.17
C ALA A 139 15.64 2.44 23.93
N ASP A 140 16.65 1.62 24.11
CA ASP A 140 17.50 1.16 23.01
C ASP A 140 16.78 0.12 22.13
N THR A 141 15.88 -0.70 22.70
CA THR A 141 14.98 -1.59 21.94
C THR A 141 14.05 -0.79 21.03
N MET A 142 13.40 0.25 21.55
CA MET A 142 12.52 1.10 20.74
C MET A 142 13.29 1.81 19.62
N ARG A 143 14.46 2.40 19.91
CA ARG A 143 15.32 3.02 18.89
C ARG A 143 15.72 2.02 17.80
N ALA A 144 16.09 0.80 18.19
CA ALA A 144 16.41 -0.28 17.26
C ALA A 144 15.20 -0.66 16.39
N ALA A 145 13.99 -0.71 16.96
CA ALA A 145 12.77 -1.00 16.21
C ALA A 145 12.51 0.01 15.08
N PHE A 146 12.62 1.31 15.36
CA PHE A 146 12.49 2.35 14.33
C PHE A 146 13.57 2.26 13.27
N ARG A 147 14.84 2.06 13.66
CA ARG A 147 15.93 1.86 12.72
C ARG A 147 15.71 0.65 11.81
N ILE A 148 15.32 -0.49 12.37
CA ILE A 148 15.09 -1.73 11.61
C ILE A 148 13.89 -1.55 10.65
N ALA A 149 12.81 -0.92 11.11
CA ALA A 149 11.63 -0.68 10.27
C ALA A 149 11.96 0.12 8.99
N GLN A 150 12.88 1.07 9.07
CA GLN A 150 13.27 1.96 7.96
C GLN A 150 14.48 1.47 7.16
N SER A 151 15.30 0.55 7.69
CA SER A 151 16.55 0.11 7.06
C SER A 151 16.31 -0.88 5.92
N GLY A 152 17.10 -0.81 4.83
CA GLY A 152 17.03 -1.72 3.69
C GLY A 152 15.62 -1.78 3.11
N ARG A 153 15.13 -2.99 2.82
CA ARG A 153 13.70 -3.20 2.54
C ARG A 153 12.90 -2.87 3.79
N LYS A 154 12.04 -1.87 3.72
CA LYS A 154 11.23 -1.41 4.85
C LYS A 154 10.22 -2.47 5.29
N GLY A 155 9.75 -2.38 6.53
CA GLY A 155 8.74 -3.33 7.03
C GLY A 155 8.44 -3.15 8.51
N PRO A 156 7.48 -3.90 9.06
CA PRO A 156 7.04 -3.79 10.44
C PRO A 156 8.03 -4.42 11.43
N VAL A 157 8.06 -3.83 12.63
CA VAL A 157 8.73 -4.36 13.82
C VAL A 157 7.76 -4.31 14.98
N LEU A 158 7.73 -5.37 15.82
CA LEU A 158 6.90 -5.42 17.01
C LEU A 158 7.77 -5.26 18.27
N VAL A 159 7.28 -4.47 19.21
CA VAL A 159 7.88 -4.33 20.57
C VAL A 159 6.80 -4.61 21.60
N ASP A 160 6.92 -5.74 22.28
CA ASP A 160 6.03 -6.17 23.35
C ASP A 160 6.57 -5.69 24.70
N ILE A 161 5.75 -4.94 25.45
CA ILE A 161 6.15 -4.26 26.68
C ILE A 161 5.32 -4.76 27.85
N PRO A 162 5.87 -5.62 28.71
CA PRO A 162 5.20 -6.07 29.92
C PRO A 162 4.84 -4.91 30.87
N LYS A 163 3.70 -5.04 31.58
CA LYS A 163 3.11 -3.98 32.38
C LYS A 163 4.05 -3.45 33.48
N ASP A 164 4.79 -4.31 34.14
CA ASP A 164 5.75 -3.95 35.20
C ASP A 164 6.92 -3.12 34.65
N ILE A 165 7.34 -3.36 33.41
CA ILE A 165 8.37 -2.56 32.72
C ILE A 165 7.92 -1.12 32.54
N THR A 166 6.64 -0.89 32.23
CA THR A 166 6.08 0.47 32.07
C THR A 166 6.11 1.28 33.38
N ALA A 167 6.04 0.61 34.51
CA ALA A 167 6.04 1.21 35.84
C ALA A 167 7.45 1.33 36.46
N ALA A 168 8.37 0.45 36.08
CA ALA A 168 9.76 0.46 36.57
C ALA A 168 10.51 1.72 36.12
N SER A 169 11.56 2.11 36.83
CA SER A 169 12.34 3.32 36.52
C SER A 169 13.82 3.01 36.32
N CYS A 170 14.46 3.67 35.37
CA CYS A 170 15.90 3.62 35.16
C CYS A 170 16.47 4.98 34.74
N GLU A 171 17.80 5.06 34.64
CA GLU A 171 18.44 6.24 34.04
C GLU A 171 18.21 6.31 32.55
N PHE A 172 17.71 7.44 32.06
CA PHE A 172 17.46 7.72 30.67
C PHE A 172 18.38 8.84 30.16
N THR A 173 18.92 8.64 28.96
CA THR A 173 19.70 9.65 28.24
C THR A 173 19.09 9.85 26.88
N PRO A 174 18.60 11.07 26.52
CA PRO A 174 18.13 11.39 25.19
C PRO A 174 19.20 11.15 24.13
N LYS A 175 18.80 10.65 22.97
CA LYS A 175 19.66 10.44 21.81
C LYS A 175 18.96 10.97 20.54
N ALA A 176 19.70 11.57 19.64
CA ALA A 176 19.18 11.86 18.30
C ALA A 176 18.92 10.55 17.55
N PRO A 177 17.91 10.52 16.65
CA PRO A 177 17.66 9.38 15.78
C PRO A 177 18.92 9.00 15.00
N GLU A 178 19.18 7.71 14.88
CA GLU A 178 20.28 7.22 14.04
C GLU A 178 19.98 7.47 12.57
N LEU A 179 20.95 7.95 11.83
CA LEU A 179 20.85 8.08 10.38
C LEU A 179 20.73 6.69 9.75
N ILE A 180 19.67 6.48 8.99
CA ILE A 180 19.49 5.26 8.23
C ILE A 180 20.48 5.27 7.06
N ARG A 181 21.45 4.36 7.11
CA ARG A 181 22.40 4.19 6.03
C ARG A 181 21.72 3.50 4.85
N THR A 182 21.80 4.10 3.67
CA THR A 182 21.34 3.48 2.43
C THR A 182 22.27 2.34 2.03
N VAL A 183 21.69 1.24 1.58
CA VAL A 183 22.46 0.12 1.03
C VAL A 183 23.01 0.54 -0.34
N THR A 184 24.33 0.57 -0.46
CA THR A 184 25.04 0.93 -1.68
C THR A 184 26.11 -0.14 -1.97
N ARG A 185 25.69 -1.36 -2.22
CA ARG A 185 26.60 -2.46 -2.55
C ARG A 185 26.42 -2.83 -4.01
N TYR A 186 27.16 -2.18 -4.89
CA TYR A 186 27.26 -2.57 -6.29
C TYR A 186 28.72 -2.56 -6.73
N ASN A 187 29.03 -3.41 -7.69
CA ASN A 187 30.32 -3.43 -8.36
C ASN A 187 30.26 -2.46 -9.56
N GLU A 188 31.31 -1.65 -9.76
CA GLU A 188 31.39 -0.72 -10.89
C GLU A 188 31.38 -1.44 -12.25
N GLU A 189 31.94 -2.65 -12.32
CA GLU A 189 31.88 -3.49 -13.51
C GLU A 189 30.46 -3.89 -13.87
N ASP A 190 29.65 -4.24 -12.89
CA ASP A 190 28.23 -4.58 -13.11
C ASP A 190 27.41 -3.36 -13.54
N VAL A 191 27.72 -2.18 -13.02
CA VAL A 191 27.10 -0.91 -13.45
C VAL A 191 27.43 -0.63 -14.92
N LYS A 192 28.70 -0.78 -15.34
CA LYS A 192 29.12 -0.63 -16.73
C LYS A 192 28.48 -1.68 -17.64
N LYS A 193 28.40 -2.93 -17.17
CA LYS A 193 27.72 -4.00 -17.89
C LYS A 193 26.23 -3.72 -18.08
N ALA A 194 25.55 -3.21 -17.06
CA ALA A 194 24.15 -2.79 -17.18
C ALA A 194 23.98 -1.70 -18.24
N ALA A 195 24.83 -0.67 -18.21
CA ALA A 195 24.79 0.40 -19.20
C ALA A 195 25.10 -0.12 -20.64
N GLN A 196 26.05 -1.04 -20.78
CA GLN A 196 26.34 -1.67 -22.08
C GLN A 196 25.12 -2.45 -22.59
N MET A 197 24.44 -3.26 -21.74
CA MET A 197 23.24 -3.98 -22.14
C MET A 197 22.12 -3.02 -22.58
N ILE A 198 21.98 -1.87 -21.91
CA ILE A 198 21.03 -0.82 -22.28
C ILE A 198 21.37 -0.21 -23.64
N ASN A 199 22.64 0.12 -23.87
CA ASN A 199 23.10 0.75 -25.11
C ASN A 199 23.01 -0.17 -26.34
N GLU A 200 23.11 -1.50 -26.12
CA GLU A 200 23.05 -2.52 -27.19
C GLU A 200 21.61 -2.96 -27.52
N SER A 201 20.63 -2.61 -26.67
CA SER A 201 19.24 -3.06 -26.82
C SER A 201 18.48 -2.24 -27.86
N GLU A 202 17.74 -2.91 -28.74
CA GLU A 202 16.84 -2.28 -29.73
C GLU A 202 15.43 -2.07 -29.20
N ARG A 203 14.97 -2.95 -28.28
CA ARG A 203 13.61 -2.96 -27.70
C ARG A 203 13.63 -3.02 -26.18
N PRO A 204 14.33 -2.09 -25.52
CA PRO A 204 14.38 -2.06 -24.07
C PRO A 204 13.04 -1.62 -23.46
N ILE A 205 12.76 -2.08 -22.24
CA ILE A 205 11.64 -1.61 -21.44
C ILE A 205 12.03 -1.55 -19.97
N VAL A 206 11.62 -0.49 -19.28
CA VAL A 206 11.74 -0.41 -17.83
C VAL A 206 10.46 -0.98 -17.18
N TYR A 207 10.65 -1.93 -16.26
CA TYR A 207 9.61 -2.48 -15.41
C TYR A 207 9.90 -2.09 -13.96
N PHE A 208 9.09 -1.19 -13.36
CA PHE A 208 9.37 -0.67 -12.04
C PHE A 208 8.27 -0.97 -11.02
N GLY A 209 8.68 -1.12 -9.76
CA GLY A 209 7.82 -1.50 -8.66
C GLY A 209 7.88 -0.55 -7.46
N GLY A 210 7.31 -0.99 -6.33
CA GLY A 210 7.23 -0.21 -5.09
C GLY A 210 8.58 0.25 -4.53
N GLY A 211 9.70 -0.42 -4.90
CA GLY A 211 11.05 -0.05 -4.50
C GLY A 211 11.49 1.32 -5.03
N VAL A 212 11.06 1.70 -6.23
CA VAL A 212 11.31 3.05 -6.79
C VAL A 212 10.57 4.13 -5.99
N ARG A 213 9.38 3.82 -5.48
CA ARG A 213 8.56 4.73 -4.69
C ARG A 213 9.24 5.12 -3.36
N SER A 214 10.06 4.24 -2.79
CA SER A 214 10.83 4.52 -1.58
C SER A 214 12.18 5.19 -1.87
N ALA A 215 12.67 5.15 -3.10
CA ALA A 215 13.85 5.86 -3.54
C ALA A 215 13.57 7.36 -3.70
N ALA A 216 14.54 8.20 -3.37
CA ALA A 216 14.35 9.66 -3.33
C ALA A 216 13.88 10.20 -4.69
N GLY A 217 12.58 10.45 -4.77
CA GLY A 217 11.96 11.25 -5.82
C GLY A 217 11.83 10.64 -7.20
N CYS A 218 12.17 9.38 -7.43
CA CYS A 218 12.05 8.72 -8.74
C CYS A 218 12.77 9.47 -9.90
N GLN A 219 13.50 10.54 -9.61
CA GLN A 219 14.14 11.38 -10.63
C GLN A 219 15.14 10.60 -11.50
N PRO A 220 16.03 9.74 -10.95
CA PRO A 220 16.95 8.97 -11.78
C PRO A 220 16.26 8.01 -12.77
N LEU A 221 15.05 7.54 -12.45
CA LEU A 221 14.23 6.78 -13.39
C LEU A 221 13.77 7.66 -14.56
N ARG A 222 13.26 8.86 -14.28
CA ARG A 222 12.87 9.82 -15.31
C ARG A 222 14.05 10.23 -16.17
N ASP A 223 15.20 10.54 -15.55
CA ASP A 223 16.43 10.90 -16.27
C ASP A 223 16.87 9.80 -17.23
N LEU A 224 16.72 8.51 -16.82
CA LEU A 224 16.99 7.37 -17.69
C LEU A 224 16.02 7.33 -18.89
N LEU A 225 14.73 7.47 -18.64
CA LEU A 225 13.69 7.43 -19.67
C LEU A 225 13.85 8.60 -20.67
N GLU A 226 14.10 9.81 -20.17
CA GLU A 226 14.34 11.00 -21.01
C GLU A 226 15.61 10.85 -21.84
N LYS A 227 16.67 10.26 -21.27
CA LYS A 227 17.94 10.06 -21.97
C LYS A 227 17.85 9.04 -23.09
N THR A 228 17.03 8.01 -22.92
CA THR A 228 16.98 6.84 -23.81
C THR A 228 15.73 6.77 -24.68
N GLY A 229 14.67 7.49 -24.34
CA GLY A 229 13.39 7.38 -25.06
C GLY A 229 12.68 6.04 -24.92
N MET A 230 13.13 5.14 -24.01
CA MET A 230 12.52 3.82 -23.84
C MET A 230 11.18 3.88 -23.11
N PRO A 231 10.28 2.91 -23.33
CA PRO A 231 9.01 2.79 -22.61
C PRO A 231 9.21 2.27 -21.18
N ALA A 232 8.19 2.52 -20.34
CA ALA A 232 8.16 2.02 -18.98
C ALA A 232 6.76 1.53 -18.59
N THR A 233 6.71 0.50 -17.75
CA THR A 233 5.49 -0.05 -17.18
C THR A 233 5.67 -0.32 -15.70
N TYR A 234 4.57 -0.39 -14.94
CA TYR A 234 4.65 -0.42 -13.49
C TYR A 234 3.79 -1.52 -12.84
N THR A 235 4.18 -1.88 -11.61
CA THR A 235 3.35 -2.70 -10.73
C THR A 235 2.30 -1.85 -10.03
N LEU A 236 1.23 -2.47 -9.55
CA LEU A 236 0.20 -1.84 -8.71
C LEU A 236 0.80 -0.92 -7.61
N MET A 237 1.91 -1.35 -6.98
CA MET A 237 2.54 -0.62 -5.88
C MET A 237 3.32 0.62 -6.32
N ALA A 238 3.52 0.82 -7.62
CA ALA A 238 4.26 1.95 -8.18
C ALA A 238 3.37 2.94 -8.95
N ALA A 239 2.05 2.79 -8.88
CA ALA A 239 1.11 3.72 -9.50
C ALA A 239 1.37 5.17 -9.05
N GLY A 240 1.50 6.08 -10.02
CA GLY A 240 1.81 7.51 -9.80
C GLY A 240 3.30 7.85 -9.66
N VAL A 241 4.22 6.89 -9.79
CA VAL A 241 5.65 7.19 -9.91
C VAL A 241 5.94 7.92 -11.23
N LEU A 242 5.40 7.41 -12.32
CA LEU A 242 5.21 8.17 -13.56
C LEU A 242 3.75 8.62 -13.61
N SER A 243 3.52 9.87 -14.00
CA SER A 243 2.18 10.43 -14.04
C SER A 243 1.39 9.86 -15.22
N TYR A 244 0.07 9.84 -15.07
CA TYR A 244 -0.83 9.54 -16.17
C TYR A 244 -0.57 10.49 -17.36
N GLY A 245 -0.46 9.94 -18.55
CA GLY A 245 -0.20 10.69 -19.78
C GLY A 245 1.26 11.03 -20.05
N GLU A 246 2.23 10.68 -19.18
CA GLU A 246 3.65 10.79 -19.52
C GLU A 246 4.00 9.91 -20.73
N PRO A 247 4.76 10.40 -21.71
CA PRO A 247 4.98 9.71 -23.00
C PRO A 247 5.58 8.31 -22.91
N HIS A 248 6.36 8.05 -21.87
CA HIS A 248 7.04 6.77 -21.63
C HIS A 248 6.18 5.79 -20.85
N ASN A 249 5.10 6.25 -20.22
CA ASN A 249 4.27 5.45 -19.32
C ASN A 249 3.25 4.62 -20.10
N LEU A 250 3.45 3.29 -20.16
CA LEU A 250 2.53 2.35 -20.81
C LEU A 250 1.39 1.91 -19.89
N GLY A 251 1.43 2.24 -18.61
CA GLY A 251 0.39 1.84 -17.65
C GLY A 251 0.74 0.59 -16.84
N LEU A 252 -0.30 0.00 -16.23
CA LEU A 252 -0.21 -1.16 -15.35
C LEU A 252 0.16 -2.42 -16.12
N LEU A 253 1.08 -3.23 -15.55
CA LEU A 253 1.49 -4.54 -16.05
C LEU A 253 0.82 -5.67 -15.26
N GLY A 254 0.70 -6.83 -15.88
CA GLY A 254 0.31 -8.10 -15.26
C GLY A 254 -1.14 -8.49 -15.49
N MET A 255 -1.70 -9.29 -14.59
CA MET A 255 -3.02 -9.94 -14.71
C MET A 255 -4.14 -8.99 -15.15
N HIS A 256 -4.20 -7.80 -14.58
CA HIS A 256 -5.19 -6.76 -14.89
C HIS A 256 -4.55 -5.53 -15.55
N GLY A 257 -3.34 -5.69 -16.08
CA GLY A 257 -2.65 -4.65 -16.84
C GLY A 257 -3.21 -4.49 -18.26
N CYS A 258 -2.89 -3.36 -18.90
CA CYS A 258 -3.32 -3.14 -20.29
C CYS A 258 -2.63 -4.10 -21.26
N TYR A 259 -3.25 -4.35 -22.41
CA TYR A 259 -2.70 -5.22 -23.45
C TYR A 259 -1.32 -4.72 -23.91
N THR A 260 -1.21 -3.42 -24.17
CA THR A 260 0.04 -2.80 -24.64
C THR A 260 1.21 -3.02 -23.69
N ALA A 261 1.04 -2.86 -22.38
CA ALA A 261 2.13 -3.06 -21.41
C ALA A 261 2.57 -4.54 -21.36
N ASN A 262 1.61 -5.48 -21.34
CA ASN A 262 1.90 -6.91 -21.36
C ASN A 262 2.58 -7.34 -22.66
N LYS A 263 2.11 -6.83 -23.80
CA LYS A 263 2.70 -7.11 -25.12
C LYS A 263 4.10 -6.53 -25.26
N ALA A 264 4.33 -5.33 -24.72
CA ALA A 264 5.66 -4.71 -24.77
C ALA A 264 6.71 -5.50 -23.96
N ILE A 265 6.35 -6.04 -22.80
CA ILE A 265 7.24 -6.94 -22.04
C ILE A 265 7.54 -8.23 -22.81
N ASP A 266 6.52 -8.84 -23.46
CA ASP A 266 6.67 -10.09 -24.21
C ASP A 266 7.57 -9.94 -25.45
N GLU A 267 7.57 -8.76 -26.10
CA GLU A 267 8.34 -8.47 -27.31
C GLU A 267 9.66 -7.76 -27.04
N ALA A 268 9.95 -7.37 -25.80
CA ALA A 268 11.21 -6.72 -25.43
C ALA A 268 12.42 -7.64 -25.64
N ASP A 269 13.58 -7.06 -25.91
CA ASP A 269 14.89 -7.73 -25.91
C ASP A 269 15.69 -7.45 -24.61
N LEU A 270 15.29 -6.43 -23.85
CA LEU A 270 15.84 -6.11 -22.54
C LEU A 270 14.75 -5.61 -21.60
N VAL A 271 14.64 -6.21 -20.42
CA VAL A 271 13.80 -5.73 -19.30
C VAL A 271 14.71 -5.21 -18.19
N ILE A 272 14.53 -3.95 -17.82
CA ILE A 272 15.21 -3.34 -16.68
C ILE A 272 14.22 -3.30 -15.52
N ALA A 273 14.32 -4.27 -14.62
CA ALA A 273 13.43 -4.44 -13.48
C ALA A 273 13.95 -3.66 -12.27
N VAL A 274 13.24 -2.62 -11.83
CA VAL A 274 13.69 -1.70 -10.78
C VAL A 274 12.76 -1.74 -9.58
N GLY A 275 13.25 -2.27 -8.46
CA GLY A 275 12.51 -2.36 -7.20
C GLY A 275 11.20 -3.15 -7.31
N THR A 276 11.25 -4.27 -8.01
CA THR A 276 10.11 -5.16 -8.26
C THR A 276 10.46 -6.62 -8.01
N ARG A 277 9.48 -7.39 -7.48
CA ARG A 277 9.66 -8.78 -7.02
C ARG A 277 9.25 -9.84 -8.04
N PHE A 278 8.82 -9.47 -9.24
CA PHE A 278 8.22 -10.42 -10.20
C PHE A 278 7.15 -11.29 -9.55
N SER A 279 6.13 -10.64 -8.92
CA SER A 279 5.06 -11.36 -8.24
C SER A 279 4.23 -12.20 -9.23
N ASP A 280 3.55 -13.22 -8.69
CA ASP A 280 2.61 -14.08 -9.42
C ASP A 280 1.43 -13.35 -10.09
N ARG A 281 1.21 -12.07 -9.76
CA ARG A 281 0.22 -11.18 -10.41
C ARG A 281 0.78 -10.47 -11.64
N VAL A 282 2.10 -10.53 -11.86
CA VAL A 282 2.79 -9.94 -13.02
C VAL A 282 3.52 -11.01 -13.82
N ALA A 283 4.43 -11.78 -13.21
CA ALA A 283 5.03 -12.95 -13.83
C ALA A 283 4.08 -14.16 -13.65
N LEU A 284 2.94 -14.11 -14.35
CA LEU A 284 1.85 -15.09 -14.24
C LEU A 284 2.31 -16.52 -14.58
N ASN A 285 3.24 -16.62 -15.50
CA ASN A 285 3.97 -17.82 -15.85
C ASN A 285 5.48 -17.46 -15.91
N PRO A 286 6.24 -17.71 -14.82
CA PRO A 286 7.65 -17.33 -14.75
C PRO A 286 8.50 -17.88 -15.89
N ASP A 287 8.24 -19.12 -16.33
CA ASP A 287 9.00 -19.79 -17.39
C ASP A 287 8.81 -19.15 -18.78
N SER A 288 7.75 -18.40 -18.96
CA SER A 288 7.43 -17.70 -20.22
C SER A 288 7.49 -16.18 -20.11
N PHE A 289 7.71 -15.62 -18.92
CA PHE A 289 7.78 -14.17 -18.71
C PHE A 289 9.00 -13.57 -19.44
N ALA A 290 8.76 -12.59 -20.32
CA ALA A 290 9.80 -11.86 -21.07
C ALA A 290 10.85 -12.79 -21.73
N LYS A 291 10.42 -13.92 -22.27
CA LYS A 291 11.30 -15.03 -22.73
C LYS A 291 12.33 -14.65 -23.78
N ARG A 292 12.12 -13.53 -24.49
CA ARG A 292 13.02 -13.02 -25.53
C ARG A 292 14.03 -12.01 -24.98
N ALA A 293 13.79 -11.52 -23.78
CA ALA A 293 14.57 -10.44 -23.19
C ALA A 293 15.68 -10.97 -22.28
N LYS A 294 16.81 -10.25 -22.27
CA LYS A 294 17.70 -10.26 -21.11
C LYS A 294 17.06 -9.47 -19.97
N ILE A 295 17.36 -9.83 -18.73
CA ILE A 295 16.78 -9.17 -17.56
C ILE A 295 17.87 -8.59 -16.66
N ILE A 296 17.81 -7.28 -16.41
CA ILE A 296 18.58 -6.61 -15.36
C ILE A 296 17.64 -6.41 -14.18
N GLN A 297 18.00 -6.90 -12.98
CA GLN A 297 17.21 -6.67 -11.76
C GLN A 297 17.98 -5.79 -10.78
N ILE A 298 17.35 -4.69 -10.35
CA ILE A 298 17.84 -3.76 -9.34
C ILE A 298 16.92 -3.84 -8.14
N ASP A 299 17.42 -4.31 -7.00
CA ASP A 299 16.64 -4.35 -5.76
C ASP A 299 17.52 -4.10 -4.53
N ILE A 300 16.93 -3.52 -3.49
CA ILE A 300 17.60 -3.27 -2.20
C ILE A 300 17.72 -4.55 -1.36
N ASP A 301 16.85 -5.52 -1.62
CA ASP A 301 16.80 -6.80 -0.92
C ASP A 301 17.45 -7.91 -1.77
N PRO A 302 18.65 -8.37 -1.40
CA PRO A 302 19.32 -9.41 -2.16
C PRO A 302 18.55 -10.73 -2.24
N SER A 303 17.60 -10.96 -1.33
CA SER A 303 16.78 -12.18 -1.35
C SER A 303 15.70 -12.18 -2.44
N GLU A 304 15.42 -11.04 -3.06
CA GLU A 304 14.47 -10.93 -4.18
C GLU A 304 15.15 -11.10 -5.55
N LEU A 305 16.49 -11.03 -5.59
CA LEU A 305 17.24 -11.16 -6.86
C LEU A 305 17.19 -12.59 -7.39
N GLY A 306 16.69 -12.77 -8.61
CA GLY A 306 16.57 -14.07 -9.26
C GLY A 306 15.62 -15.06 -8.57
N LYS A 307 14.75 -14.60 -7.67
CA LYS A 307 13.89 -15.46 -6.85
C LYS A 307 12.74 -16.10 -7.64
N ASN A 308 12.08 -15.33 -8.47
CA ASN A 308 10.86 -15.73 -9.19
C ASN A 308 11.08 -15.85 -10.70
N VAL A 309 12.04 -15.13 -11.26
CA VAL A 309 12.41 -15.14 -12.68
C VAL A 309 13.93 -15.13 -12.76
N ASP A 310 14.50 -15.92 -13.68
CA ASP A 310 15.93 -15.90 -13.93
C ASP A 310 16.38 -14.54 -14.48
N VAL A 311 17.52 -14.05 -14.02
CA VAL A 311 18.04 -12.73 -14.39
C VAL A 311 19.48 -12.81 -14.91
N ASP A 312 19.81 -12.02 -15.95
CA ASP A 312 21.14 -11.99 -16.56
C ASP A 312 22.14 -11.12 -15.78
N LEU A 313 21.61 -10.11 -15.07
CA LEU A 313 22.41 -9.20 -14.24
C LEU A 313 21.63 -8.71 -13.03
N SER A 314 22.22 -8.84 -11.84
CA SER A 314 21.64 -8.39 -10.59
C SER A 314 22.48 -7.26 -9.97
N LEU A 315 21.81 -6.19 -9.51
CA LEU A 315 22.44 -5.07 -8.82
C LEU A 315 21.74 -4.86 -7.48
N THR A 316 22.48 -5.08 -6.36
CA THR A 316 21.94 -4.92 -5.00
C THR A 316 22.14 -3.50 -4.50
N GLY A 317 21.07 -2.78 -4.20
CA GLY A 317 21.12 -1.46 -3.59
C GLY A 317 19.85 -0.63 -3.77
N ASP A 318 19.88 0.58 -3.23
CA ASP A 318 18.81 1.54 -3.44
C ASP A 318 18.74 1.91 -4.93
N ALA A 319 17.55 1.80 -5.50
CA ALA A 319 17.29 2.04 -6.93
C ALA A 319 17.78 3.42 -7.40
N SER A 320 17.62 4.46 -6.57
CA SER A 320 18.05 5.82 -6.90
C SER A 320 19.58 5.89 -7.12
N TYR A 321 20.36 5.31 -6.21
CA TYR A 321 21.83 5.33 -6.30
C TYR A 321 22.34 4.49 -7.46
N ILE A 322 21.73 3.31 -7.69
CA ILE A 322 22.15 2.44 -8.80
C ILE A 322 21.84 3.09 -10.14
N LEU A 323 20.65 3.64 -10.32
CA LEU A 323 20.26 4.34 -11.55
C LEU A 323 21.17 5.56 -11.79
N GLN A 324 21.50 6.35 -10.74
CA GLN A 324 22.45 7.45 -10.84
C GLN A 324 23.85 6.98 -11.26
N ALA A 325 24.30 5.81 -10.78
CA ALA A 325 25.58 5.25 -11.15
C ALA A 325 25.61 4.73 -12.61
N ILE A 326 24.49 4.20 -13.12
CA ILE A 326 24.37 3.71 -14.49
C ILE A 326 24.31 4.86 -15.51
N LEU A 327 23.59 5.94 -15.19
CA LEU A 327 23.29 7.05 -16.10
C LEU A 327 24.50 7.64 -16.84
N PRO A 328 25.70 7.85 -16.24
CA PRO A 328 26.86 8.38 -16.94
C PRO A 328 27.35 7.52 -18.10
N TYR A 329 27.12 6.21 -18.05
CA TYR A 329 27.59 5.24 -19.06
C TYR A 329 26.52 4.90 -20.11
N VAL A 330 25.27 5.34 -19.93
CA VAL A 330 24.18 5.15 -20.90
C VAL A 330 24.28 6.21 -21.99
N GLU A 331 24.19 5.79 -23.25
CA GLU A 331 24.17 6.69 -24.39
C GLU A 331 22.80 7.34 -24.59
N LYS A 332 22.77 8.53 -25.20
CA LYS A 332 21.51 9.18 -25.55
C LYS A 332 20.97 8.52 -26.83
N THR A 333 19.73 8.04 -26.74
CA THR A 333 19.02 7.42 -27.86
C THR A 333 17.52 7.77 -27.81
N GLU A 334 16.71 7.32 -28.73
CA GLU A 334 15.28 7.67 -28.79
C GLU A 334 14.35 6.48 -29.08
N HIS A 335 14.81 5.28 -29.31
CA HIS A 335 14.03 4.05 -29.62
C HIS A 335 12.73 4.28 -30.41
N LYS A 336 12.75 5.18 -31.41
CA LYS A 336 11.55 5.64 -32.15
C LYS A 336 10.74 4.51 -32.76
N LEU A 337 11.40 3.57 -33.45
CA LEU A 337 10.74 2.45 -34.11
C LEU A 337 10.03 1.53 -33.10
N TRP A 338 10.67 1.32 -31.95
CA TRP A 338 10.10 0.55 -30.86
C TRP A 338 8.85 1.25 -30.29
N MET A 339 8.94 2.53 -29.99
CA MET A 339 7.79 3.32 -29.52
C MET A 339 6.67 3.42 -30.54
N GLU A 340 6.96 3.49 -31.84
CA GLU A 340 5.94 3.46 -32.91
C GLU A 340 5.21 2.11 -32.97
N GLN A 341 5.95 1.01 -32.83
CA GLN A 341 5.35 -0.32 -32.75
C GLN A 341 4.42 -0.45 -31.53
N ILE A 342 4.86 0.00 -30.36
CA ILE A 342 4.04 -0.01 -29.14
C ILE A 342 2.77 0.83 -29.31
N ARG A 343 2.87 2.04 -29.87
CA ARG A 343 1.69 2.88 -30.17
C ARG A 343 0.73 2.21 -31.13
N GLY A 344 1.22 1.37 -32.02
CA GLY A 344 0.38 0.54 -32.89
C GLY A 344 -0.51 -0.44 -32.13
N TRP A 345 -0.06 -0.94 -30.97
CA TRP A 345 -0.82 -1.87 -30.11
C TRP A 345 -1.83 -1.17 -29.20
N GLN A 346 -1.64 0.11 -28.89
CA GLN A 346 -2.56 0.87 -27.99
C GLN A 346 -4.00 0.94 -28.53
N LYS A 347 -4.20 0.77 -29.85
CA LYS A 347 -5.54 0.68 -30.44
C LYS A 347 -6.30 -0.58 -29.99
N ASP A 348 -5.56 -1.62 -29.60
CA ASP A 348 -6.09 -2.93 -29.20
C ASP A 348 -6.27 -3.01 -27.66
N ASP A 349 -5.92 -1.95 -26.91
CA ASP A 349 -6.21 -1.86 -25.47
C ASP A 349 -7.72 -1.86 -25.23
N TYR A 350 -8.13 -2.55 -24.16
CA TYR A 350 -9.52 -2.62 -23.74
C TYR A 350 -10.10 -1.21 -23.48
N LYS A 351 -11.27 -0.97 -24.04
CA LYS A 351 -12.03 0.27 -23.84
C LYS A 351 -13.39 -0.05 -23.25
N PRO A 352 -13.68 0.39 -22.02
CA PRO A 352 -14.99 0.20 -21.43
C PRO A 352 -16.05 1.01 -22.20
N VAL A 353 -17.30 0.56 -22.10
CA VAL A 353 -18.43 1.20 -22.79
C VAL A 353 -19.22 2.04 -21.79
N ASP A 354 -19.44 3.30 -22.13
CA ASP A 354 -20.26 4.23 -21.35
C ASP A 354 -21.74 3.86 -21.35
N SER A 355 -22.45 4.30 -20.32
CA SER A 355 -23.90 4.23 -20.22
C SER A 355 -24.46 5.50 -19.63
N ASP A 356 -25.58 5.99 -20.18
CA ASP A 356 -26.31 7.13 -19.63
C ASP A 356 -27.38 6.71 -18.61
N THR A 357 -27.75 5.43 -18.61
CA THR A 357 -28.85 4.88 -17.80
C THR A 357 -28.40 3.99 -16.65
N GLU A 358 -27.16 3.53 -16.68
CA GLU A 358 -26.56 2.70 -15.64
C GLU A 358 -25.19 3.26 -15.24
N LEU A 359 -24.88 3.22 -13.98
CA LEU A 359 -23.59 3.68 -13.47
C LEU A 359 -22.52 2.60 -13.71
N LYS A 360 -21.47 2.92 -14.47
CA LYS A 360 -20.35 2.02 -14.76
C LYS A 360 -19.12 2.35 -13.91
N PRO A 361 -18.30 1.35 -13.54
CA PRO A 361 -17.14 1.56 -12.68
C PRO A 361 -16.15 2.60 -13.21
N HIS A 362 -15.82 2.59 -14.50
CA HIS A 362 -14.90 3.57 -15.10
C HIS A 362 -15.49 4.99 -15.08
N GLN A 363 -16.79 5.18 -15.33
CA GLN A 363 -17.46 6.48 -15.27
C GLN A 363 -17.42 7.09 -13.84
N ILE A 364 -17.55 6.23 -12.82
CA ILE A 364 -17.37 6.65 -11.41
C ILE A 364 -15.95 7.21 -11.22
N ILE A 365 -14.94 6.47 -11.68
CA ILE A 365 -13.53 6.80 -11.47
C ILE A 365 -13.14 8.03 -12.28
N ASP A 366 -13.59 8.15 -13.52
CA ASP A 366 -13.35 9.34 -14.35
C ASP A 366 -13.93 10.60 -13.72
N GLU A 367 -15.16 10.53 -13.20
CA GLU A 367 -15.77 11.67 -12.52
C GLU A 367 -15.04 12.02 -11.20
N ILE A 368 -14.53 11.03 -10.46
CA ILE A 368 -13.65 11.27 -9.30
C ILE A 368 -12.38 12.03 -9.73
N CYS A 369 -11.71 11.57 -10.79
CA CYS A 369 -10.50 12.24 -11.30
C CYS A 369 -10.78 13.67 -11.71
N ASN A 370 -11.90 13.90 -12.40
CA ASN A 370 -12.30 15.23 -12.87
C ASN A 370 -12.56 16.23 -11.73
N GLN A 371 -13.15 15.78 -10.62
CA GLN A 371 -13.53 16.65 -9.51
C GLN A 371 -12.50 16.73 -8.39
N ALA A 372 -11.84 15.62 -8.03
CA ALA A 372 -10.93 15.56 -6.89
C ALA A 372 -9.60 16.27 -7.16
N GLY A 373 -9.20 16.36 -8.43
CA GLY A 373 -7.99 17.06 -8.86
C GLY A 373 -6.70 16.23 -8.67
N PRO A 374 -5.56 16.74 -9.19
CA PRO A 374 -4.30 15.98 -9.27
C PRO A 374 -3.63 15.72 -7.92
N GLU A 375 -3.97 16.49 -6.90
CA GLU A 375 -3.40 16.36 -5.55
C GLU A 375 -4.17 15.39 -4.64
N ALA A 376 -5.27 14.80 -5.13
CA ALA A 376 -6.03 13.83 -4.36
C ALA A 376 -5.21 12.58 -4.03
N VAL A 377 -5.51 12.00 -2.87
CA VAL A 377 -4.96 10.71 -2.44
C VAL A 377 -6.10 9.71 -2.48
N TYR A 378 -5.87 8.64 -3.22
CA TYR A 378 -6.82 7.56 -3.39
C TYR A 378 -6.43 6.37 -2.53
N VAL A 379 -7.36 5.91 -1.71
CA VAL A 379 -7.19 4.72 -0.88
C VAL A 379 -8.15 3.66 -1.37
N THR A 380 -7.69 2.47 -1.65
CA THR A 380 -8.60 1.40 -2.04
C THR A 380 -8.71 0.33 -0.97
N ASP A 381 -9.88 -0.23 -0.85
CA ASP A 381 -10.06 -1.56 -0.29
C ASP A 381 -9.72 -2.63 -1.35
N VAL A 382 -10.01 -3.90 -1.12
CA VAL A 382 -9.62 -5.00 -2.00
C VAL A 382 -10.83 -5.67 -2.66
N GLY A 383 -10.76 -5.82 -3.99
CA GLY A 383 -11.79 -6.40 -4.83
C GLY A 383 -11.76 -5.83 -6.25
N GLN A 384 -12.86 -5.95 -7.01
CA GLN A 384 -12.95 -5.41 -8.38
C GLN A 384 -12.69 -3.90 -8.42
N HIS A 385 -13.22 -3.15 -7.44
CA HIS A 385 -13.01 -1.71 -7.30
C HIS A 385 -11.53 -1.31 -7.19
N GLN A 386 -10.69 -2.15 -6.57
CA GLN A 386 -9.24 -1.94 -6.50
C GLN A 386 -8.60 -2.02 -7.90
N MET A 387 -9.02 -3.01 -8.68
CA MET A 387 -8.49 -3.22 -10.04
C MET A 387 -8.98 -2.12 -10.98
N TRP A 388 -10.27 -1.77 -10.93
CA TRP A 388 -10.79 -0.62 -11.70
C TRP A 388 -10.08 0.68 -11.32
N ALA A 389 -9.83 0.92 -10.02
CA ALA A 389 -9.05 2.07 -9.58
C ALA A 389 -7.61 2.06 -10.13
N ALA A 390 -6.96 0.89 -10.14
CA ALA A 390 -5.62 0.76 -10.70
C ALA A 390 -5.55 1.00 -12.21
N GLN A 391 -6.62 0.63 -12.94
CA GLN A 391 -6.72 0.77 -14.40
C GLN A 391 -7.14 2.19 -14.84
N TYR A 392 -8.09 2.81 -14.14
CA TYR A 392 -8.77 4.02 -14.63
C TYR A 392 -8.43 5.30 -13.88
N LEU A 393 -7.86 5.24 -12.66
CA LEU A 393 -7.43 6.46 -11.99
C LEU A 393 -6.28 7.16 -12.75
N HIS A 394 -6.38 8.46 -12.88
CA HIS A 394 -5.31 9.30 -13.38
C HIS A 394 -4.26 9.49 -12.29
N HIS A 395 -3.37 8.51 -12.11
CA HIS A 395 -2.32 8.57 -11.11
C HIS A 395 -1.33 9.68 -11.45
N THR A 396 -1.23 10.71 -10.61
CA THR A 396 -0.47 11.94 -10.90
C THR A 396 0.76 12.11 -10.03
N LYS A 397 0.81 11.40 -8.88
CA LYS A 397 1.93 11.55 -7.94
C LYS A 397 2.27 10.25 -7.23
N SER A 398 3.54 10.08 -6.94
CA SER A 398 4.02 9.04 -6.02
C SER A 398 3.33 9.21 -4.66
N ARG A 399 2.96 8.10 -4.00
CA ARG A 399 2.18 8.07 -2.75
C ARG A 399 0.77 8.65 -2.86
N GLY A 400 0.26 8.86 -4.07
CA GLY A 400 -1.13 9.25 -4.33
C GLY A 400 -2.11 8.07 -4.37
N PHE A 401 -1.62 6.82 -4.43
CA PHE A 401 -2.42 5.60 -4.47
C PHE A 401 -2.00 4.64 -3.36
N LEU A 402 -2.89 4.39 -2.41
CA LEU A 402 -2.66 3.57 -1.22
C LEU A 402 -3.57 2.34 -1.27
N THR A 403 -2.97 1.16 -1.31
CA THR A 403 -3.71 -0.10 -1.49
C THR A 403 -2.95 -1.27 -0.87
N SER A 404 -3.65 -2.31 -0.44
CA SER A 404 -3.05 -3.58 -0.02
C SER A 404 -2.79 -4.44 -1.25
N GLY A 405 -1.58 -4.36 -1.80
CA GLY A 405 -1.23 -5.05 -3.05
C GLY A 405 -0.68 -6.46 -2.84
N GLY A 406 0.13 -6.68 -1.81
CA GLY A 406 0.80 -7.95 -1.56
C GLY A 406 -0.07 -8.97 -0.82
N LEU A 407 -0.73 -8.57 0.27
CA LEU A 407 -1.61 -9.45 1.03
C LEU A 407 -3.05 -9.47 0.48
N GLY A 408 -3.50 -8.36 -0.11
CA GLY A 408 -4.86 -8.26 -0.63
C GLY A 408 -5.92 -8.23 0.48
N THR A 409 -5.70 -7.41 1.50
CA THR A 409 -6.50 -7.38 2.72
C THR A 409 -7.83 -6.65 2.50
N MET A 410 -8.92 -7.38 2.41
CA MET A 410 -10.26 -6.79 2.50
C MET A 410 -10.48 -6.18 3.89
N GLY A 411 -11.04 -4.97 3.95
CA GLY A 411 -11.20 -4.18 5.18
C GLY A 411 -10.02 -3.24 5.48
N PHE A 412 -8.99 -3.19 4.62
CA PHE A 412 -7.84 -2.29 4.74
C PHE A 412 -8.22 -0.81 4.59
N GLY A 413 -9.15 -0.51 3.67
CA GLY A 413 -9.32 0.82 3.10
C GLY A 413 -9.68 1.90 4.10
N TYR A 414 -10.64 1.67 5.01
CA TYR A 414 -11.11 2.74 5.89
C TYR A 414 -10.06 3.14 6.94
N GLY A 415 -9.44 2.17 7.61
CA GLY A 415 -8.32 2.47 8.51
C GLY A 415 -7.21 3.23 7.79
N ALA A 416 -6.79 2.75 6.61
CA ALA A 416 -5.74 3.40 5.82
C ALA A 416 -6.12 4.83 5.38
N ALA A 417 -7.39 5.08 5.03
CA ALA A 417 -7.88 6.42 4.69
C ALA A 417 -7.83 7.36 5.90
N ILE A 418 -8.20 6.88 7.11
CA ILE A 418 -8.06 7.62 8.37
C ILE A 418 -6.59 8.00 8.58
N GLY A 419 -5.68 7.02 8.47
CA GLY A 419 -4.25 7.26 8.62
C GLY A 419 -3.69 8.27 7.62
N ALA A 420 -4.07 8.17 6.37
CA ALA A 420 -3.68 9.12 5.32
C ALA A 420 -4.22 10.53 5.60
N GLN A 421 -5.50 10.65 5.98
CA GLN A 421 -6.10 11.96 6.28
C GLN A 421 -5.47 12.62 7.51
N MET A 422 -5.16 11.83 8.55
CA MET A 422 -4.46 12.32 9.75
C MET A 422 -3.04 12.81 9.41
N ALA A 423 -2.35 12.12 8.51
CA ALA A 423 -0.99 12.44 8.08
C ALA A 423 -0.91 13.71 7.22
N LEU A 424 -1.89 13.90 6.33
CA LEU A 424 -1.88 14.97 5.33
C LEU A 424 -2.63 16.23 5.77
N GLY A 425 -3.37 16.15 6.88
CA GLY A 425 -4.18 17.26 7.39
C GLY A 425 -5.57 17.34 6.72
N ARG A 426 -6.42 18.22 7.27
CA ARG A 426 -7.85 18.32 6.87
C ARG A 426 -8.08 18.90 5.47
N ASP A 427 -7.12 19.66 4.95
CA ASP A 427 -7.22 20.29 3.64
C ASP A 427 -6.88 19.32 2.50
N ALA A 428 -6.24 18.21 2.82
CA ALA A 428 -5.93 17.16 1.85
C ALA A 428 -7.20 16.43 1.41
N ARG A 429 -7.30 16.15 0.12
CA ARG A 429 -8.40 15.37 -0.45
C ARG A 429 -8.07 13.90 -0.39
N VAL A 430 -8.75 13.15 0.48
CA VAL A 430 -8.65 11.69 0.57
C VAL A 430 -9.96 11.08 0.09
N VAL A 431 -9.88 10.26 -0.96
CA VAL A 431 -11.01 9.52 -1.52
C VAL A 431 -10.75 8.03 -1.34
N MET A 432 -11.64 7.35 -0.62
CA MET A 432 -11.60 5.92 -0.44
C MET A 432 -12.54 5.23 -1.44
N LEU A 433 -12.02 4.26 -2.19
CA LEU A 433 -12.78 3.42 -3.11
C LEU A 433 -12.90 2.02 -2.49
N THR A 434 -14.12 1.55 -2.29
CA THR A 434 -14.40 0.24 -1.67
C THR A 434 -15.54 -0.48 -2.38
N GLY A 435 -15.63 -1.79 -2.24
CA GLY A 435 -16.82 -2.58 -2.58
C GLY A 435 -17.69 -2.81 -1.35
N ASP A 436 -18.97 -3.06 -1.56
CA ASP A 436 -19.90 -3.35 -0.46
C ASP A 436 -19.47 -4.55 0.39
N GLY A 437 -18.88 -5.59 -0.23
CA GLY A 437 -18.36 -6.76 0.47
C GLY A 437 -17.19 -6.45 1.39
N SER A 438 -16.18 -5.74 0.88
CA SER A 438 -14.97 -5.36 1.62
C SER A 438 -15.27 -4.34 2.71
N PHE A 439 -16.13 -3.37 2.42
CA PHE A 439 -16.51 -2.31 3.35
C PHE A 439 -17.17 -2.84 4.63
N HIS A 440 -17.96 -3.92 4.54
CA HIS A 440 -18.56 -4.56 5.72
C HIS A 440 -17.54 -5.09 6.74
N MET A 441 -16.30 -5.35 6.31
CA MET A 441 -15.30 -5.95 7.21
C MET A 441 -14.74 -4.98 8.25
N ASN A 442 -14.71 -3.66 7.93
CA ASN A 442 -14.10 -2.67 8.82
C ASN A 442 -14.81 -1.31 8.83
N LEU A 443 -16.12 -1.30 8.51
CA LEU A 443 -16.93 -0.08 8.48
C LEU A 443 -17.13 0.56 9.87
N ASN A 444 -16.86 -0.17 10.95
CA ASN A 444 -16.89 0.33 12.32
C ASN A 444 -15.95 1.54 12.52
N GLU A 445 -14.88 1.65 11.73
CA GLU A 445 -13.99 2.82 11.76
C GLU A 445 -14.66 4.12 11.28
N ALA A 446 -15.92 4.04 10.83
CA ALA A 446 -16.75 5.23 10.60
C ALA A 446 -16.89 6.10 11.87
N CYS A 447 -17.01 5.47 13.04
CA CYS A 447 -17.09 6.23 14.29
C CYS A 447 -15.79 7.01 14.55
N THR A 448 -14.62 6.46 14.18
CA THR A 448 -13.33 7.15 14.26
C THR A 448 -13.31 8.34 13.32
N ALA A 449 -13.65 8.14 12.05
CA ALA A 449 -13.65 9.22 11.05
C ALA A 449 -14.60 10.37 11.43
N VAL A 450 -15.78 10.04 11.97
CA VAL A 450 -16.76 11.03 12.46
C VAL A 450 -16.24 11.74 13.71
N SER A 451 -15.68 11.02 14.69
CA SER A 451 -15.18 11.61 15.94
C SER A 451 -14.05 12.63 15.74
N TYR A 452 -13.27 12.45 14.67
CA TYR A 452 -12.18 13.37 14.33
C TYR A 452 -12.55 14.32 13.18
N ASP A 453 -13.82 14.36 12.75
CA ASP A 453 -14.30 15.17 11.61
C ASP A 453 -13.43 15.04 10.36
N LEU A 454 -13.05 13.84 9.97
CA LEU A 454 -12.17 13.61 8.83
C LEU A 454 -12.96 13.69 7.52
N PRO A 455 -12.64 14.60 6.58
CA PRO A 455 -13.42 14.82 5.36
C PRO A 455 -13.12 13.75 4.29
N ILE A 456 -13.14 12.48 4.69
CA ILE A 456 -12.92 11.34 3.80
C ILE A 456 -14.17 11.10 2.97
N ILE A 457 -14.02 11.04 1.65
CA ILE A 457 -15.10 10.66 0.75
C ILE A 457 -14.97 9.16 0.45
N THR A 458 -15.93 8.36 0.92
CA THR A 458 -15.98 6.92 0.68
C THR A 458 -16.93 6.61 -0.46
N VAL A 459 -16.43 6.07 -1.57
CA VAL A 459 -17.19 5.65 -2.74
C VAL A 459 -17.34 4.14 -2.70
N ILE A 460 -18.58 3.65 -2.54
CA ILE A 460 -18.91 2.24 -2.38
C ILE A 460 -19.43 1.69 -3.70
N PHE A 461 -18.63 0.89 -4.39
CA PHE A 461 -19.03 0.15 -5.59
C PHE A 461 -19.93 -1.02 -5.17
N ASN A 462 -21.23 -0.77 -5.12
CA ASN A 462 -22.21 -1.68 -4.55
C ASN A 462 -22.89 -2.49 -5.66
N ASN A 463 -22.35 -3.66 -5.96
CA ASN A 463 -22.92 -4.65 -6.86
C ASN A 463 -23.68 -5.77 -6.13
N GLN A 464 -23.76 -5.73 -4.80
CA GLN A 464 -24.44 -6.71 -3.94
C GLN A 464 -23.88 -8.14 -4.02
N VAL A 465 -22.66 -8.30 -4.53
CA VAL A 465 -21.99 -9.61 -4.66
C VAL A 465 -20.52 -9.50 -4.24
N LEU A 466 -19.87 -10.62 -3.97
CA LEU A 466 -18.42 -10.68 -3.88
C LEU A 466 -17.83 -10.73 -5.30
N GLY A 467 -17.78 -9.54 -5.93
CA GLY A 467 -17.66 -9.39 -7.38
C GLY A 467 -16.44 -10.07 -8.00
N MET A 468 -15.23 -9.96 -7.39
CA MET A 468 -14.03 -10.61 -7.91
C MET A 468 -14.17 -12.14 -7.89
N VAL A 469 -14.66 -12.72 -6.78
CA VAL A 469 -14.87 -14.17 -6.67
C VAL A 469 -15.96 -14.63 -7.64
N ARG A 470 -17.06 -13.86 -7.76
CA ARG A 470 -18.11 -14.14 -8.73
C ARG A 470 -17.61 -14.12 -10.17
N GLN A 471 -16.75 -13.16 -10.54
CA GLN A 471 -16.12 -13.11 -11.86
C GLN A 471 -15.31 -14.38 -12.16
N TRP A 472 -14.51 -14.87 -11.18
CA TRP A 472 -13.78 -16.13 -11.31
C TRP A 472 -14.71 -17.33 -11.44
N GLN A 473 -15.80 -17.39 -10.65
CA GLN A 473 -16.81 -18.44 -10.77
C GLN A 473 -17.53 -18.41 -12.13
N THR A 474 -17.75 -17.21 -12.68
CA THR A 474 -18.30 -17.05 -14.03
C THR A 474 -17.36 -17.60 -15.09
N THR A 475 -16.07 -17.28 -14.98
CA THR A 475 -15.06 -17.59 -16.01
C THR A 475 -14.57 -19.04 -15.95
N PHE A 476 -14.34 -19.58 -14.74
CA PHE A 476 -13.65 -20.86 -14.57
C PHE A 476 -14.48 -21.98 -13.90
N TYR A 477 -15.66 -21.64 -13.34
CA TYR A 477 -16.47 -22.58 -12.55
C TYR A 477 -17.91 -22.69 -13.07
N GLU A 478 -18.13 -22.50 -14.37
CA GLU A 478 -19.43 -22.69 -15.04
C GLU A 478 -20.61 -21.98 -14.34
N LYS A 479 -20.33 -20.77 -13.79
CA LYS A 479 -21.32 -19.95 -13.06
C LYS A 479 -21.90 -20.63 -11.81
N ARG A 480 -21.17 -21.56 -11.18
CA ARG A 480 -21.56 -22.12 -9.87
C ARG A 480 -21.23 -21.09 -8.77
N TYR A 481 -22.17 -20.21 -8.48
CA TYR A 481 -22.02 -19.09 -7.55
C TYR A 481 -22.18 -19.52 -6.09
N SER A 482 -21.17 -20.18 -5.51
CA SER A 482 -21.16 -20.57 -4.12
C SER A 482 -20.81 -19.37 -3.25
N ASP A 483 -21.73 -18.94 -2.38
CA ASP A 483 -21.56 -17.91 -1.35
C ASP A 483 -21.06 -16.54 -1.84
N THR A 484 -21.23 -16.22 -3.11
CA THR A 484 -20.81 -14.94 -3.69
C THR A 484 -21.94 -13.93 -3.88
N ASP A 485 -23.17 -14.35 -3.61
CA ASP A 485 -24.35 -13.47 -3.52
C ASP A 485 -24.89 -13.52 -2.06
N PRO A 486 -24.35 -12.68 -1.15
CA PRO A 486 -24.64 -12.79 0.27
C PRO A 486 -26.02 -12.25 0.68
N HIS A 487 -26.84 -11.76 -0.27
CA HIS A 487 -28.20 -11.23 -0.06
C HIS A 487 -28.30 -10.21 1.09
N ARG A 488 -27.26 -9.38 1.30
CA ARG A 488 -27.21 -8.39 2.36
C ARG A 488 -28.24 -7.28 2.11
N LYS A 489 -28.96 -6.90 3.17
CA LYS A 489 -29.98 -5.84 3.15
C LYS A 489 -29.46 -4.50 3.67
N THR A 490 -28.15 -4.31 3.74
CA THR A 490 -27.52 -3.10 4.29
C THR A 490 -27.89 -1.89 3.44
N ASP A 491 -28.44 -0.87 4.09
CA ASP A 491 -28.63 0.46 3.53
C ASP A 491 -27.47 1.35 3.98
N PHE A 492 -26.48 1.56 3.10
CA PHE A 492 -25.28 2.32 3.44
C PHE A 492 -25.56 3.81 3.69
N VAL A 493 -26.64 4.37 3.11
CA VAL A 493 -27.03 5.77 3.38
C VAL A 493 -27.49 5.91 4.82
N LYS A 494 -28.44 5.08 5.25
CA LYS A 494 -28.91 5.08 6.64
C LYS A 494 -27.83 4.75 7.63
N LEU A 495 -26.92 3.85 7.24
CA LEU A 495 -25.80 3.46 8.10
C LEU A 495 -24.80 4.62 8.26
N ALA A 496 -24.49 5.34 7.18
CA ALA A 496 -23.67 6.56 7.24
C ALA A 496 -24.28 7.59 8.20
N GLU A 497 -25.58 7.87 8.04
CA GLU A 497 -26.33 8.81 8.89
C GLU A 497 -26.35 8.33 10.36
N GLY A 498 -26.51 7.02 10.60
CA GLY A 498 -26.45 6.42 11.93
C GLY A 498 -25.10 6.61 12.64
N PHE A 499 -23.99 6.62 11.89
CA PHE A 499 -22.67 6.97 12.42
C PHE A 499 -22.43 8.49 12.55
N GLY A 500 -23.24 9.33 11.92
CA GLY A 500 -23.08 10.78 11.88
C GLY A 500 -22.32 11.29 10.64
N ALA A 501 -22.11 10.43 9.63
CA ALA A 501 -21.56 10.79 8.33
C ALA A 501 -22.67 11.22 7.36
N LYS A 502 -22.31 11.89 6.26
CA LYS A 502 -23.25 12.23 5.20
C LYS A 502 -23.40 11.06 4.21
N GLY A 503 -24.63 10.61 3.99
CA GLY A 503 -24.94 9.52 3.06
C GLY A 503 -25.53 10.02 1.75
N TYR A 504 -25.10 9.40 0.61
CA TYR A 504 -25.66 9.63 -0.73
C TYR A 504 -25.88 8.28 -1.42
N ARG A 505 -26.79 8.27 -2.40
CA ARG A 505 -26.99 7.12 -3.31
C ARG A 505 -26.96 7.59 -4.74
N ALA A 506 -26.34 6.80 -5.61
CA ALA A 506 -26.30 7.04 -7.05
C ALA A 506 -26.43 5.71 -7.82
N ALA A 507 -27.24 5.71 -8.87
CA ALA A 507 -27.43 4.61 -9.80
C ALA A 507 -27.19 5.03 -11.27
N MET A 508 -27.06 6.33 -11.51
CA MET A 508 -26.79 6.92 -12.83
C MET A 508 -25.61 7.89 -12.77
N PRO A 509 -24.90 8.12 -13.89
CA PRO A 509 -23.73 9.02 -13.92
C PRO A 509 -24.04 10.44 -13.40
N ALA A 510 -25.17 11.02 -13.80
CA ALA A 510 -25.57 12.35 -13.35
C ALA A 510 -25.81 12.43 -11.84
N GLU A 511 -26.37 11.40 -11.23
CA GLU A 511 -26.58 11.31 -9.77
C GLU A 511 -25.25 11.23 -9.04
N PHE A 512 -24.31 10.40 -9.53
CA PHE A 512 -22.99 10.28 -8.95
C PHE A 512 -22.24 11.61 -9.01
N LYS A 513 -22.25 12.27 -10.16
CA LYS A 513 -21.61 13.60 -10.35
C LYS A 513 -22.11 14.61 -9.33
N ALA A 514 -23.42 14.70 -9.13
CA ALA A 514 -24.02 15.61 -8.16
C ALA A 514 -23.68 15.25 -6.71
N ALA A 515 -23.75 13.96 -6.38
CA ALA A 515 -23.43 13.46 -5.04
C ALA A 515 -21.95 13.69 -4.68
N PHE A 516 -21.04 13.42 -5.61
CA PHE A 516 -19.61 13.62 -5.39
C PHE A 516 -19.28 15.12 -5.24
N ALA A 517 -19.86 15.98 -6.09
CA ALA A 517 -19.71 17.43 -5.98
C ALA A 517 -20.21 18.01 -4.64
N ASP A 518 -21.25 17.41 -4.05
CA ASP A 518 -21.73 17.82 -2.73
C ASP A 518 -20.84 17.25 -1.60
N ALA A 519 -20.41 15.98 -1.73
CA ALA A 519 -19.49 15.35 -0.80
C ALA A 519 -18.15 16.12 -0.69
N MET A 520 -17.67 16.69 -1.81
CA MET A 520 -16.47 17.53 -1.84
C MET A 520 -16.55 18.80 -0.97
N LYS A 521 -17.75 19.26 -0.60
CA LYS A 521 -17.99 20.44 0.23
C LYS A 521 -18.13 20.10 1.71
N GLN A 522 -18.27 18.82 2.05
CA GLN A 522 -18.49 18.41 3.43
C GLN A 522 -17.21 18.57 4.27
N LYS A 523 -17.36 18.92 5.53
CA LYS A 523 -16.26 19.05 6.51
C LYS A 523 -15.99 17.76 7.30
N GLY A 524 -16.87 16.80 7.22
CA GLY A 524 -16.80 15.48 7.84
C GLY A 524 -16.90 14.38 6.80
N PRO A 525 -16.89 13.10 7.23
CA PRO A 525 -16.91 11.97 6.32
C PRO A 525 -18.22 11.86 5.53
N SER A 526 -18.10 11.41 4.27
CA SER A 526 -19.22 11.22 3.37
C SER A 526 -19.16 9.85 2.71
N TRP A 527 -20.30 9.18 2.55
CA TRP A 527 -20.40 7.89 1.85
C TRP A 527 -21.33 8.01 0.65
N ILE A 528 -20.89 7.48 -0.49
CA ILE A 528 -21.68 7.45 -1.72
C ILE A 528 -21.91 5.98 -2.09
N ASP A 529 -23.14 5.48 -1.91
CA ASP A 529 -23.60 4.15 -2.29
C ASP A 529 -23.88 4.11 -3.81
N CYS A 530 -22.88 3.69 -4.58
CA CYS A 530 -22.93 3.59 -6.04
C CYS A 530 -23.50 2.24 -6.46
N ARG A 531 -24.73 2.21 -6.96
CA ARG A 531 -25.38 1.00 -7.44
C ARG A 531 -24.91 0.67 -8.85
N ILE A 532 -24.16 -0.42 -8.98
CA ILE A 532 -23.61 -0.90 -10.25
C ILE A 532 -24.13 -2.31 -10.57
N GLY A 533 -23.96 -2.73 -11.83
CA GLY A 533 -24.31 -4.08 -12.27
C GLY A 533 -23.53 -5.16 -11.53
N LYS A 534 -24.19 -6.26 -11.16
CA LYS A 534 -23.54 -7.36 -10.43
C LYS A 534 -22.60 -8.22 -11.27
N ASP A 535 -22.73 -8.14 -12.58
CA ASP A 535 -21.91 -8.89 -13.54
C ASP A 535 -20.86 -8.02 -14.24
N GLU A 536 -20.60 -6.80 -13.72
CA GLU A 536 -19.48 -5.95 -14.15
C GLU A 536 -18.16 -6.70 -13.97
N LYS A 537 -17.34 -6.71 -15.04
CA LYS A 537 -16.06 -7.42 -15.05
C LYS A 537 -14.88 -6.46 -14.93
N VAL A 538 -13.80 -6.94 -14.37
CA VAL A 538 -12.48 -6.31 -14.48
C VAL A 538 -11.82 -6.87 -15.74
N LEU A 539 -11.64 -6.02 -16.73
CA LEU A 539 -11.03 -6.35 -18.02
C LEU A 539 -10.01 -5.28 -18.41
N PRO A 540 -8.93 -5.63 -19.12
CA PRO A 540 -8.59 -7.00 -19.51
C PRO A 540 -8.13 -7.87 -18.35
N MET A 541 -8.06 -9.19 -18.57
CA MET A 541 -7.55 -10.12 -17.57
C MET A 541 -6.73 -11.23 -18.26
N ILE A 542 -5.53 -11.49 -17.75
CA ILE A 542 -4.75 -12.68 -18.11
C ILE A 542 -4.91 -13.70 -16.98
N PRO A 543 -5.39 -14.93 -17.24
CA PRO A 543 -5.51 -15.97 -16.22
C PRO A 543 -4.17 -16.34 -15.59
N GLY A 544 -4.19 -16.83 -14.35
CA GLY A 544 -2.99 -17.35 -13.71
C GLY A 544 -2.37 -18.50 -14.51
N GLY A 545 -1.06 -18.48 -14.72
CA GLY A 545 -0.34 -19.41 -15.59
C GLY A 545 -0.40 -19.06 -17.09
N GLY A 546 -1.19 -18.06 -17.48
CA GLY A 546 -1.33 -17.60 -18.87
C GLY A 546 -0.24 -16.61 -19.31
N THR A 547 -0.29 -16.28 -20.58
CA THR A 547 0.57 -15.30 -21.27
C THR A 547 -0.28 -14.18 -21.87
N VAL A 548 0.34 -13.22 -22.53
CA VAL A 548 -0.39 -12.14 -23.24
C VAL A 548 -1.34 -12.68 -24.31
N ASN A 549 -1.08 -13.88 -24.85
CA ASN A 549 -1.94 -14.53 -25.85
C ASN A 549 -3.24 -15.09 -25.27
N ASP A 550 -3.29 -15.25 -23.94
CA ASP A 550 -4.46 -15.78 -23.20
C ASP A 550 -5.31 -14.65 -22.60
N ILE A 551 -5.06 -13.40 -23.02
CA ILE A 551 -5.75 -12.22 -22.48
C ILE A 551 -7.25 -12.27 -22.82
N ILE A 552 -8.08 -12.11 -21.79
CA ILE A 552 -9.53 -12.02 -21.89
C ILE A 552 -9.92 -10.54 -22.00
N MET A 553 -10.66 -10.20 -23.07
CA MET A 553 -11.06 -8.83 -23.40
C MET A 553 -12.60 -8.65 -23.34
N GLU A 554 -13.38 -9.75 -23.15
CA GLU A 554 -14.85 -9.75 -23.16
C GLU A 554 -15.46 -10.50 -21.97
#